data_c68df6d4d0159e5b56051c043e83cfd0
#
_entry.id   c68df6d4d0159e5b56051c043e83cfd0
#
_cell.length_a   1.000
_cell.length_b   1.000
_cell.length_c   1.000
_cell.angle_alpha   90.00
_cell.angle_beta   90.00
_cell.angle_gamma   90.00
#
_symmetry.space_group_name_H-M   'P 1'
#
loop_
_entity.id
_entity.type
_entity.pdbx_description
1 polymer ?
#
loop_
_entity_poly.entity_id
_entity_poly.type
_entity_poly.pdbx_seq_one_letter_code
_entity_poly.pdbx_strand_id
1 'polypeptide(L)'
;MERSRSRFPVKDHGRTRVIAYPGGTAYNFPRSVARFQAYIDTQKRFAKIAKDAGATVIVSNHSEFDEAYMKARMISTMMPGEDNPFVIKDGVQRYQTVLTECAEAEKARLMEGQDIPSTQ
;
A
#
# COMPACT_ATOMS: atom_id res chain seq x y z
N MET A 1 -8.19 9.98 13.50
CA MET A 1 -8.31 8.51 13.60
C MET A 1 -7.00 7.87 13.19
N GLU A 2 -6.47 7.09 14.06
CA GLU A 2 -5.24 6.37 13.80
C GLU A 2 -5.52 5.14 12.93
N ARG A 3 -4.69 4.94 11.92
CA ARG A 3 -4.84 3.79 11.04
C ARG A 3 -3.77 2.76 11.36
N SER A 4 -4.20 1.52 11.48
CA SER A 4 -3.27 0.43 11.71
C SER A 4 -2.43 0.18 10.46
N ARG A 5 -1.15 0.03 10.68
CA ARG A 5 -0.19 -0.43 9.68
C ARG A 5 0.55 -1.58 10.27
N SER A 6 0.75 -2.61 9.48
CA SER A 6 1.33 -3.83 10.01
C SER A 6 2.26 -4.48 9.00
N ARG A 7 3.23 -5.17 9.52
CA ARG A 7 4.04 -6.14 8.79
C ARG A 7 4.07 -7.43 9.60
N PHE A 8 3.95 -8.54 8.91
CA PHE A 8 3.94 -9.82 9.60
C PHE A 8 4.39 -10.95 8.68
N PRO A 9 5.00 -12.02 9.22
CA PRO A 9 5.42 -13.16 8.42
C PRO A 9 4.26 -14.12 8.20
N VAL A 10 4.29 -14.77 7.05
CA VAL A 10 3.41 -15.91 6.74
C VAL A 10 4.23 -17.00 6.07
N LYS A 11 3.71 -18.22 6.10
CA LYS A 11 4.34 -19.36 5.40
C LYS A 11 3.65 -19.57 4.06
N ASP A 12 4.45 -19.69 3.02
CA ASP A 12 4.01 -19.98 1.67
C ASP A 12 4.81 -21.19 1.18
N HIS A 13 4.20 -22.37 1.22
CA HIS A 13 4.85 -23.63 0.85
C HIS A 13 6.22 -23.81 1.53
N GLY A 14 6.27 -23.53 2.84
CA GLY A 14 7.47 -23.66 3.64
C GLY A 14 8.41 -22.46 3.59
N ARG A 15 8.20 -21.51 2.69
CA ARG A 15 8.99 -20.27 2.61
C ARG A 15 8.32 -19.19 3.44
N THR A 16 9.13 -18.42 4.15
CA THR A 16 8.63 -17.27 4.91
C THR A 16 8.50 -16.07 3.99
N ARG A 17 7.30 -15.49 3.95
CA ARG A 17 7.03 -14.23 3.26
C ARG A 17 6.65 -13.18 4.28
N VAL A 18 7.07 -11.95 4.07
CA VAL A 18 6.68 -10.84 4.92
C VAL A 18 5.64 -10.02 4.17
N ILE A 19 4.49 -9.87 4.78
CA ILE A 19 3.37 -9.09 4.23
C ILE A 19 3.43 -7.69 4.84
N ALA A 20 3.25 -6.69 3.98
CA ALA A 20 3.08 -5.31 4.39
C ALA A 20 1.61 -4.89 4.20
N TYR A 21 1.04 -4.36 5.25
CA TYR A 21 -0.30 -3.77 5.24
C TYR A 21 -0.16 -2.29 5.59
N PRO A 22 -0.20 -1.39 4.59
CA PRO A 22 0.07 0.03 4.82
C PRO A 22 -1.10 0.80 5.44
N GLY A 23 -2.20 0.15 5.73
CA GLY A 23 -3.41 0.80 6.20
C GLY A 23 -4.25 1.33 5.05
N GLY A 24 -5.09 2.31 5.32
CA GLY A 24 -5.99 2.83 4.30
C GLY A 24 -5.27 3.64 3.24
N THR A 25 -5.66 3.44 1.99
CA THR A 25 -5.15 4.17 0.84
C THR A 25 -6.10 5.26 0.36
N ALA A 26 -7.35 5.20 0.81
CA ALA A 26 -8.32 6.25 0.53
C ALA A 26 -8.13 7.43 1.49
N TYR A 27 -8.35 8.63 0.99
CA TYR A 27 -8.19 9.87 1.77
C TYR A 27 -9.49 10.19 2.51
N ASN A 28 -9.82 9.41 3.53
CA ASN A 28 -11.03 9.61 4.31
C ASN A 28 -10.78 10.43 5.58
N PHE A 29 -10.04 11.51 5.43
CA PHE A 29 -9.76 12.49 6.47
C PHE A 29 -10.05 13.90 5.92
N PRO A 30 -10.22 14.91 6.79
CA PRO A 30 -10.39 16.30 6.31
C PRO A 30 -9.20 16.72 5.46
N ARG A 31 -9.48 17.30 4.29
CA ARG A 31 -8.44 17.67 3.33
C ARG A 31 -7.76 18.96 3.77
N SER A 32 -6.52 18.84 4.21
CA SER A 32 -5.68 19.97 4.56
C SER A 32 -4.23 19.65 4.24
N VAL A 33 -3.44 20.68 4.04
CA VAL A 33 -2.00 20.54 3.78
C VAL A 33 -1.33 19.76 4.92
N ALA A 34 -1.66 20.10 6.17
CA ALA A 34 -1.06 19.45 7.33
C ALA A 34 -1.40 17.95 7.40
N ARG A 35 -2.64 17.59 7.07
CA ARG A 35 -3.05 16.20 7.11
C ARG A 35 -2.43 15.37 6.00
N PHE A 36 -2.32 15.93 4.80
CA PHE A 36 -1.61 15.26 3.72
C PHE A 36 -0.12 15.12 4.01
N GLN A 37 0.49 16.14 4.63
CA GLN A 37 1.89 16.01 5.04
C GLN A 37 2.08 14.89 6.07
N ALA A 38 1.19 14.80 7.06
CA ALA A 38 1.24 13.72 8.04
C ALA A 38 1.07 12.34 7.39
N TYR A 39 0.17 12.23 6.41
CA TYR A 39 -0.01 11.00 5.66
C TYR A 39 1.25 10.62 4.88
N ILE A 40 1.84 11.58 4.17
CA ILE A 40 3.07 11.40 3.40
C ILE A 40 4.21 10.92 4.32
N ASP A 41 4.42 11.59 5.44
CA ASP A 41 5.49 11.24 6.37
C ASP A 41 5.30 9.83 6.93
N THR A 42 4.06 9.46 7.22
CA THR A 42 3.73 8.13 7.73
C THR A 42 3.98 7.05 6.68
N GLN A 43 3.60 7.31 5.42
CA GLN A 43 3.81 6.34 4.34
C GLN A 43 5.29 6.17 4.03
N LYS A 44 6.07 7.23 4.05
CA LYS A 44 7.52 7.15 3.86
C LYS A 44 8.19 6.34 4.98
N ARG A 45 7.77 6.55 6.21
CA ARG A 45 8.28 5.79 7.34
C ARG A 45 7.93 4.31 7.22
N PHE A 46 6.69 4.01 6.87
CA PHE A 46 6.25 2.63 6.69
C PHE A 46 6.99 1.94 5.53
N ALA A 47 7.25 2.66 4.44
CA ALA A 47 8.01 2.13 3.31
C ALA A 47 9.41 1.65 3.75
N LYS A 48 10.07 2.43 4.61
CA LYS A 48 11.36 2.04 5.16
C LYS A 48 11.25 0.82 6.06
N ILE A 49 10.25 0.80 6.93
CA ILE A 49 10.01 -0.34 7.84
C ILE A 49 9.76 -1.62 7.03
N ALA A 50 8.92 -1.54 6.00
CA ALA A 50 8.60 -2.67 5.15
C ALA A 50 9.84 -3.17 4.37
N LYS A 51 10.65 -2.24 3.88
CA LYS A 51 11.89 -2.57 3.17
C LYS A 51 12.87 -3.28 4.11
N ASP A 52 13.10 -2.72 5.29
CA ASP A 52 14.01 -3.28 6.28
C ASP A 52 13.55 -4.67 6.75
N ALA A 53 12.25 -4.93 6.76
CA ALA A 53 11.68 -6.22 7.11
C ALA A 53 11.69 -7.22 5.95
N GLY A 54 12.07 -6.81 4.75
CA GLY A 54 12.07 -7.68 3.57
C GLY A 54 10.68 -8.02 3.05
N ALA A 55 9.72 -7.11 3.18
CA ALA A 55 8.36 -7.34 2.73
C ALA A 55 8.29 -7.46 1.20
N THR A 56 7.64 -8.52 0.73
CA THR A 56 7.46 -8.81 -0.70
C THR A 56 6.00 -8.95 -1.11
N VAL A 57 5.08 -8.83 -0.15
CA VAL A 57 3.64 -8.92 -0.40
C VAL A 57 2.99 -7.68 0.15
N ILE A 58 2.16 -7.04 -0.66
CA ILE A 58 1.33 -5.91 -0.24
C ILE A 58 -0.12 -6.35 -0.18
N VAL A 59 -0.82 -5.99 0.88
CA VAL A 59 -2.26 -6.17 0.97
C VAL A 59 -2.91 -4.87 1.41
N SER A 60 -4.07 -4.59 0.87
CA SER A 60 -4.84 -3.40 1.16
C SER A 60 -6.16 -3.79 1.81
N ASN A 61 -6.77 -2.85 2.52
CA ASN A 61 -8.15 -3.00 2.99
C ASN A 61 -9.17 -2.76 1.86
N HIS A 62 -8.70 -2.40 0.66
CA HIS A 62 -9.52 -2.27 -0.54
C HIS A 62 -8.93 -3.14 -1.64
N SER A 63 -9.65 -4.16 -2.08
CA SER A 63 -9.15 -5.12 -3.05
C SER A 63 -8.82 -4.53 -4.42
N GLU A 64 -9.41 -3.40 -4.77
CA GLU A 64 -9.11 -2.70 -6.01
C GLU A 64 -7.69 -2.10 -6.03
N PHE A 65 -7.07 -1.93 -4.86
CA PHE A 65 -5.72 -1.38 -4.79
C PHE A 65 -4.62 -2.46 -4.81
N ASP A 66 -4.95 -3.69 -4.44
CA ASP A 66 -3.96 -4.78 -4.39
C ASP A 66 -4.26 -5.92 -5.36
N GLU A 67 -5.34 -5.81 -6.13
CA GLU A 67 -5.75 -6.84 -7.10
C GLU A 67 -5.99 -8.21 -6.43
N ALA A 68 -6.41 -8.22 -5.17
CA ALA A 68 -6.49 -9.43 -4.37
C ALA A 68 -7.37 -10.52 -4.99
N TYR A 69 -8.51 -10.15 -5.56
CA TYR A 69 -9.41 -11.13 -6.16
C TYR A 69 -8.81 -11.80 -7.40
N MET A 70 -8.13 -11.02 -8.23
CA MET A 70 -7.45 -11.55 -9.42
C MET A 70 -6.30 -12.46 -9.02
N LYS A 71 -5.48 -12.02 -8.07
CA LYS A 71 -4.35 -12.80 -7.57
C LYS A 71 -4.81 -14.10 -6.93
N ALA A 72 -5.90 -14.06 -6.15
CA ALA A 72 -6.47 -15.26 -5.54
C ALA A 72 -6.93 -16.28 -6.60
N ARG A 73 -7.52 -15.80 -7.68
CA ARG A 73 -7.91 -16.69 -8.79
C ARG A 73 -6.69 -17.28 -9.48
N MET A 74 -5.62 -16.51 -9.64
CA MET A 74 -4.37 -16.99 -10.23
C MET A 74 -3.76 -18.13 -9.43
N ILE A 75 -3.87 -18.08 -8.09
CA ILE A 75 -3.35 -19.15 -7.22
C ILE A 75 -4.00 -20.49 -7.56
N SER A 76 -5.29 -20.51 -7.85
CA SER A 76 -6.01 -21.76 -8.12
C SER A 76 -5.57 -22.47 -9.40
N THR A 77 -4.85 -21.77 -10.28
CA THR A 77 -4.36 -22.31 -11.54
C THR A 77 -2.84 -22.36 -11.63
N MET A 78 -2.15 -22.13 -10.50
CA MET A 78 -0.69 -22.16 -10.46
C MET A 78 -0.17 -23.56 -10.75
N MET A 79 0.89 -23.62 -11.55
CA MET A 79 1.64 -24.84 -11.79
C MET A 79 2.73 -25.00 -10.74
N PRO A 80 3.19 -26.25 -10.46
CA PRO A 80 4.34 -26.43 -9.58
C PRO A 80 5.56 -25.63 -10.05
N GLY A 81 6.18 -24.92 -9.11
CA GLY A 81 7.36 -24.10 -9.38
C GLY A 81 7.06 -22.66 -9.77
N GLU A 82 5.81 -22.31 -10.03
CA GLU A 82 5.43 -20.91 -10.25
C GLU A 82 5.45 -20.12 -8.95
N ASP A 83 5.78 -18.84 -9.05
CA ASP A 83 5.74 -17.95 -7.91
C ASP A 83 4.31 -17.55 -7.55
N ASN A 84 4.05 -17.41 -6.25
CA ASN A 84 2.78 -16.90 -5.77
C ASN A 84 2.54 -15.50 -6.32
N PRO A 85 1.40 -15.22 -6.97
CA PRO A 85 1.14 -13.92 -7.61
C PRO A 85 1.09 -12.75 -6.63
N PHE A 86 0.91 -12.99 -5.33
CA PHE A 86 1.00 -11.94 -4.32
C PHE A 86 2.45 -11.52 -4.04
N VAL A 87 3.42 -12.33 -4.39
CA VAL A 87 4.84 -12.03 -4.17
C VAL A 87 5.39 -11.29 -5.38
N ILE A 88 5.69 -10.01 -5.21
CA ILE A 88 6.22 -9.17 -6.28
C ILE A 88 7.47 -8.49 -5.78
N LYS A 89 8.60 -8.80 -6.40
CA LYS A 89 9.86 -8.13 -6.08
C LYS A 89 9.70 -6.63 -6.34
N ASP A 90 10.09 -5.82 -5.40
CA ASP A 90 9.96 -4.36 -5.42
C ASP A 90 8.50 -3.84 -5.45
N GLY A 91 7.51 -4.73 -5.42
CA GLY A 91 6.11 -4.34 -5.49
C GLY A 91 5.68 -3.48 -4.31
N VAL A 92 6.14 -3.81 -3.11
CA VAL A 92 5.81 -3.04 -1.90
C VAL A 92 6.37 -1.63 -2.01
N GLN A 93 7.61 -1.49 -2.44
CA GLN A 93 8.25 -0.17 -2.56
C GLN A 93 7.59 0.68 -3.65
N ARG A 94 7.25 0.08 -4.79
CA ARG A 94 6.55 0.79 -5.85
C ARG A 94 5.16 1.24 -5.41
N TYR A 95 4.44 0.38 -4.71
CA TYR A 95 3.13 0.72 -4.18
C TYR A 95 3.22 1.92 -3.23
N GLN A 96 4.18 1.91 -2.31
CA GLN A 96 4.39 3.01 -1.37
C GLN A 96 4.81 4.30 -2.07
N THR A 97 5.60 4.20 -3.14
CA THR A 97 5.96 5.37 -3.95
C THR A 97 4.74 6.01 -4.58
N VAL A 98 3.85 5.19 -5.17
CA VAL A 98 2.61 5.70 -5.77
C VAL A 98 1.73 6.38 -4.73
N LEU A 99 1.55 5.76 -3.56
CA LEU A 99 0.76 6.36 -2.48
C LEU A 99 1.31 7.72 -2.06
N THR A 100 2.62 7.80 -1.94
CA THR A 100 3.30 9.03 -1.52
C THR A 100 3.18 10.13 -2.58
N GLU A 101 3.45 9.79 -3.83
CA GLU A 101 3.40 10.76 -4.92
C GLU A 101 1.98 11.28 -5.18
N CYS A 102 0.99 10.41 -5.10
CA CYS A 102 -0.41 10.84 -5.21
C CYS A 102 -0.80 11.81 -4.08
N ALA A 103 -0.36 11.52 -2.86
CA ALA A 103 -0.63 12.40 -1.72
C ALA A 103 0.10 13.74 -1.85
N GLU A 104 1.31 13.74 -2.40
CA GLU A 104 2.05 14.98 -2.67
C GLU A 104 1.35 15.84 -3.73
N ALA A 105 0.78 15.21 -4.75
CA ALA A 105 0.00 15.92 -5.76
C ALA A 105 -1.25 16.57 -5.16
N GLU A 106 -1.96 15.87 -4.29
CA GLU A 106 -3.13 16.43 -3.61
C GLU A 106 -2.73 17.57 -2.66
N LYS A 107 -1.63 17.42 -1.95
CA LYS A 107 -1.09 18.49 -1.11
C LYS A 107 -0.77 19.73 -1.94
N ALA A 108 -0.13 19.54 -3.10
CA ALA A 108 0.21 20.66 -4.00
C ALA A 108 -1.02 21.41 -4.48
N ARG A 109 -2.10 20.69 -4.81
CA ARG A 109 -3.37 21.33 -5.18
C ARG A 109 -3.92 22.20 -4.07
N LEU A 110 -3.88 21.71 -2.83
CA LEU A 110 -4.35 22.47 -1.69
C LEU A 110 -3.49 23.72 -1.44
N MET A 111 -2.19 23.61 -1.63
CA MET A 111 -1.28 24.75 -1.49
C MET A 111 -1.52 25.81 -2.57
N GLU A 112 -1.96 25.42 -3.75
CA GLU A 112 -2.31 26.33 -4.83
C GLU A 112 -3.72 26.91 -4.68
N GLY A 113 -4.47 26.49 -3.65
CA GLY A 113 -5.85 26.95 -3.42
C GLY A 113 -6.86 26.37 -4.39
N GLN A 114 -6.54 25.29 -5.08
CA GLN A 114 -7.48 24.62 -5.98
C GLN A 114 -8.48 23.78 -5.20
N ASP A 115 -9.74 23.85 -5.60
CA ASP A 115 -10.76 22.99 -5.03
C ASP A 115 -10.52 21.56 -5.49
N ILE A 116 -10.55 20.63 -4.53
CA ILE A 116 -10.51 19.21 -4.82
C ILE A 116 -11.94 18.71 -4.85
N PRO A 117 -12.39 18.15 -5.99
CA PRO A 117 -13.74 17.61 -6.06
C PRO A 117 -13.99 16.60 -4.95
N SER A 118 -15.16 16.69 -4.32
CA SER A 118 -15.57 15.71 -3.33
C SER A 118 -15.83 14.38 -4.04
N THR A 119 -15.02 13.39 -3.75
CA THR A 119 -15.24 12.02 -4.24
C THR A 119 -15.92 11.25 -3.13
N GLN A 120 -17.11 10.84 -3.40
CA GLN A 120 -17.89 10.05 -2.46
C GLN A 120 -17.77 8.56 -2.75
#